data_1574b8af54e374b719a0dcaa1749fa61
#
_entry.id   1574b8af54e374b719a0dcaa1749fa61
#
_cell.length_a   1.000
_cell.length_b   1.000
_cell.length_c   1.000
_cell.angle_alpha   90.00
_cell.angle_beta   90.00
_cell.angle_gamma   90.00
#
_symmetry.space_group_name_H-M   'P 1'
#
loop_
_entity.id
_entity.type
_entity.pdbx_description
1 polymer ?
#
loop_
_entity_poly.entity_id
_entity_poly.type
_entity_poly.pdbx_seq_one_letter_code
_entity_poly.pdbx_strand_id
1 'polypeptide(L)'
;MFKILQAFLLFLAPYSFSFGFSNFFSSHQNYEPLSKPLNIEFPLDHGPHKNFATEWWYVTANLTDENGNALGVQWTLFRSSNNPHQKTKEYLMEENDSSWNSNQIWMGHAAVTTGTSHHFSEKLARGGTGQAGVRINNFSAWIDDWFFSGKEDWTKLKIKAKGGNFEYWLDLETSGPIILHGDNGYSVKTHEGHSSAYYSQPFFRANGEVIIDGNV
;
A
#
# COMPACT_ATOMS: atom_id res chain seq x y z
N MET A 1 13.81 12.11 -30.59
CA MET A 1 14.18 10.71 -30.30
C MET A 1 14.65 10.67 -28.84
N PHE A 2 13.73 10.53 -27.90
CA PHE A 2 14.03 10.54 -26.46
C PHE A 2 14.12 9.11 -25.96
N LYS A 3 15.25 8.72 -25.40
CA LYS A 3 15.45 7.43 -24.76
C LYS A 3 14.93 7.52 -23.33
N ILE A 4 13.92 6.72 -22.99
CA ILE A 4 13.46 6.48 -21.64
C ILE A 4 14.49 5.57 -20.97
N LEU A 5 15.22 6.11 -19.99
CA LEU A 5 16.14 5.34 -19.16
C LEU A 5 15.36 4.90 -17.91
N GLN A 6 14.94 3.62 -17.87
CA GLN A 6 14.42 3.02 -16.64
C GLN A 6 15.59 2.83 -15.67
N ALA A 7 15.67 3.65 -14.64
CA ALA A 7 16.60 3.43 -13.54
C ALA A 7 15.98 2.46 -12.52
N PHE A 8 16.43 1.21 -12.54
CA PHE A 8 16.25 0.27 -11.44
C PHE A 8 17.16 0.69 -10.29
N LEU A 9 16.63 1.33 -9.26
CA LEU A 9 17.36 1.57 -8.02
C LEU A 9 17.29 0.31 -7.14
N LEU A 10 18.36 -0.47 -7.15
CA LEU A 10 18.62 -1.50 -6.15
C LEU A 10 18.93 -0.78 -4.82
N PHE A 11 17.99 -0.78 -3.88
CA PHE A 11 18.24 -0.36 -2.51
C PHE A 11 19.09 -1.44 -1.81
N LEU A 12 20.35 -1.17 -1.61
CA LEU A 12 21.17 -1.85 -0.62
C LEU A 12 20.86 -1.23 0.75
N ALA A 13 19.78 -1.72 1.39
CA ALA A 13 19.53 -1.43 2.79
C ALA A 13 20.62 -2.09 3.66
N PRO A 14 21.14 -1.43 4.70
CA PRO A 14 22.11 -2.06 5.60
C PRO A 14 21.48 -3.31 6.25
N TYR A 15 22.23 -4.38 6.29
CA TYR A 15 21.83 -5.75 6.67
C TYR A 15 21.15 -5.91 8.05
N SER A 16 21.15 -4.88 8.88
CA SER A 16 20.58 -4.92 10.23
C SER A 16 19.05 -4.77 10.31
N PHE A 17 18.38 -4.30 9.24
CA PHE A 17 16.91 -4.09 9.24
C PHE A 17 16.12 -5.28 8.67
N SER A 18 16.78 -6.18 7.93
CA SER A 18 16.10 -7.31 7.28
C SER A 18 15.72 -8.47 8.22
N PHE A 19 16.31 -8.56 9.40
CA PHE A 19 16.05 -9.68 10.33
C PHE A 19 14.67 -9.63 11.01
N GLY A 20 14.12 -8.44 11.26
CA GLY A 20 12.78 -8.29 11.83
C GLY A 20 11.67 -8.54 10.80
N PHE A 21 11.88 -8.13 9.56
CA PHE A 21 10.89 -8.21 8.48
C PHE A 21 10.71 -9.64 7.95
N SER A 22 11.78 -10.42 7.82
CA SER A 22 11.71 -11.79 7.32
C SER A 22 10.93 -12.71 8.27
N ASN A 23 11.03 -12.51 9.58
CA ASN A 23 10.26 -13.28 10.56
C ASN A 23 8.77 -12.90 10.62
N PHE A 24 8.43 -11.65 10.27
CA PHE A 24 7.05 -11.19 10.22
C PHE A 24 6.26 -11.87 9.08
N PHE A 25 6.94 -12.20 7.97
CA PHE A 25 6.35 -12.85 6.79
C PHE A 25 6.57 -14.37 6.73
N SER A 26 7.34 -14.96 7.64
CA SER A 26 7.74 -16.39 7.56
C SER A 26 6.69 -17.40 8.03
N SER A 27 5.54 -16.97 8.55
CA SER A 27 4.47 -17.88 9.04
C SER A 27 3.38 -18.23 8.01
N HIS A 28 3.69 -18.14 6.71
CA HIS A 28 2.69 -18.28 5.63
C HIS A 28 2.20 -19.72 5.37
N GLN A 29 2.71 -20.71 6.06
CA GLN A 29 2.46 -22.14 5.76
C GLN A 29 0.99 -22.60 5.92
N ASN A 30 0.11 -21.79 6.48
CA ASN A 30 -1.27 -22.18 6.80
C ASN A 30 -2.36 -21.36 6.08
N TYR A 31 -1.99 -20.48 5.15
CA TYR A 31 -2.94 -19.72 4.35
C TYR A 31 -3.31 -20.44 3.07
N GLU A 32 -4.52 -20.22 2.58
CA GLU A 32 -4.92 -20.75 1.28
C GLU A 32 -4.03 -20.14 0.19
N PRO A 33 -3.37 -20.99 -0.63
CA PRO A 33 -2.62 -20.49 -1.76
C PRO A 33 -3.57 -19.83 -2.76
N LEU A 34 -3.11 -18.78 -3.38
CA LEU A 34 -3.85 -18.17 -4.49
C LEU A 34 -3.96 -19.20 -5.62
N SER A 35 -5.18 -19.45 -6.11
CA SER A 35 -5.45 -20.46 -7.15
C SER A 35 -5.78 -19.81 -8.50
N LYS A 36 -5.57 -20.57 -9.58
CA LYS A 36 -6.02 -20.20 -10.93
C LYS A 36 -7.31 -20.94 -11.29
N PRO A 37 -8.17 -20.36 -12.16
CA PRO A 37 -8.06 -19.01 -12.69
C PRO A 37 -8.34 -17.95 -11.64
N LEU A 38 -7.62 -16.81 -11.72
CA LEU A 38 -7.86 -15.65 -10.87
C LEU A 38 -8.87 -14.74 -11.60
N ASN A 39 -9.91 -14.32 -10.88
CA ASN A 39 -10.84 -13.29 -11.33
C ASN A 39 -10.71 -12.08 -10.41
N ILE A 40 -10.32 -10.93 -10.94
CA ILE A 40 -10.23 -9.67 -10.21
C ILE A 40 -11.38 -8.78 -10.66
N GLU A 41 -12.22 -8.37 -9.71
CA GLU A 41 -13.43 -7.60 -9.96
C GLU A 41 -13.36 -6.23 -9.30
N PHE A 42 -13.44 -5.16 -10.09
CA PHE A 42 -13.45 -3.80 -9.58
C PHE A 42 -14.89 -3.28 -9.44
N PRO A 43 -15.19 -2.51 -8.38
CA PRO A 43 -14.28 -1.99 -7.35
C PRO A 43 -14.02 -2.94 -6.16
N LEU A 44 -14.59 -4.14 -6.13
CA LEU A 44 -14.56 -5.02 -4.95
C LEU A 44 -13.13 -5.35 -4.50
N ASP A 45 -12.26 -5.68 -5.44
CA ASP A 45 -10.88 -6.07 -5.14
C ASP A 45 -9.93 -4.88 -4.88
N HIS A 46 -10.46 -3.65 -4.77
CA HIS A 46 -9.77 -2.55 -4.10
C HIS A 46 -9.80 -2.69 -2.58
N GLY A 47 -10.69 -3.51 -2.05
CA GLY A 47 -10.90 -3.75 -0.63
C GLY A 47 -9.95 -4.77 -0.01
N PRO A 48 -10.12 -5.06 1.30
CA PRO A 48 -9.29 -6.02 2.02
C PRO A 48 -9.83 -7.46 1.86
N HIS A 49 -8.91 -8.41 1.70
CA HIS A 49 -9.18 -9.86 1.61
C HIS A 49 -8.60 -10.56 2.83
N LYS A 50 -9.35 -10.60 3.92
CA LYS A 50 -8.89 -11.08 5.24
C LYS A 50 -8.34 -12.50 5.26
N ASN A 51 -8.68 -13.32 4.24
CA ASN A 51 -8.21 -14.71 4.11
C ASN A 51 -6.75 -14.83 3.64
N PHE A 52 -6.18 -13.78 3.07
CA PHE A 52 -4.79 -13.77 2.66
C PHE A 52 -3.87 -13.36 3.81
N ALA A 53 -2.66 -13.91 3.79
CA ALA A 53 -1.64 -13.62 4.80
C ALA A 53 -1.23 -12.15 4.81
N THR A 54 -1.07 -11.57 3.64
CA THR A 54 -0.56 -10.21 3.49
C THR A 54 -1.24 -9.52 2.32
N GLU A 55 -1.54 -8.24 2.49
CA GLU A 55 -2.01 -7.36 1.44
C GLU A 55 -1.34 -5.99 1.58
N TRP A 56 -1.34 -5.22 0.48
CA TRP A 56 -0.78 -3.88 0.49
C TRP A 56 -1.52 -2.96 -0.49
N TRP A 57 -1.62 -1.71 -0.10
CA TRP A 57 -2.07 -0.58 -0.91
C TRP A 57 -0.93 0.42 -0.94
N TYR A 58 -0.52 0.87 -2.10
CA TYR A 58 0.57 1.82 -2.20
C TYR A 58 0.42 2.80 -3.35
N VAL A 59 1.02 3.96 -3.16
CA VAL A 59 1.19 4.98 -4.19
C VAL A 59 2.66 5.39 -4.21
N THR A 60 3.24 5.46 -5.39
CA THR A 60 4.55 6.06 -5.63
C THR A 60 4.39 7.12 -6.70
N ALA A 61 4.77 8.35 -6.42
CA ALA A 61 4.69 9.47 -7.33
C ALA A 61 6.08 10.06 -7.59
N ASN A 62 6.40 10.26 -8.87
CA ASN A 62 7.53 11.09 -9.29
C ASN A 62 6.98 12.47 -9.65
N LEU A 63 7.42 13.49 -8.96
CA LEU A 63 6.92 14.85 -9.03
C LEU A 63 8.04 15.80 -9.45
N THR A 64 7.63 17.00 -9.85
CA THR A 64 8.55 18.10 -10.13
C THR A 64 7.99 19.35 -9.44
N ASP A 65 8.81 20.04 -8.66
CA ASP A 65 8.42 21.30 -8.03
C ASP A 65 8.36 22.48 -9.03
N GLU A 66 7.92 23.63 -8.58
CA GLU A 66 7.81 24.84 -9.41
C GLU A 66 9.16 25.33 -9.96
N ASN A 67 10.28 24.91 -9.35
CA ASN A 67 11.64 25.26 -9.77
C ASN A 67 12.24 24.21 -10.73
N GLY A 68 11.50 23.14 -11.04
CA GLY A 68 11.97 22.04 -11.89
C GLY A 68 12.78 20.97 -11.16
N ASN A 69 12.85 20.98 -9.84
CA ASN A 69 13.53 19.94 -9.07
C ASN A 69 12.68 18.68 -8.98
N ALA A 70 13.30 17.53 -9.18
CA ALA A 70 12.63 16.24 -9.04
C ALA A 70 12.49 15.84 -7.57
N LEU A 71 11.32 15.30 -7.21
CA LEU A 71 11.07 14.69 -5.92
C LEU A 71 10.20 13.44 -6.07
N GLY A 72 10.34 12.51 -5.15
CA GLY A 72 9.53 11.30 -5.06
C GLY A 72 8.71 11.28 -3.77
N VAL A 73 7.47 10.82 -3.86
CA VAL A 73 6.60 10.59 -2.72
C VAL A 73 6.18 9.13 -2.71
N GLN A 74 6.18 8.52 -1.53
CA GLN A 74 5.69 7.16 -1.32
C GLN A 74 4.71 7.14 -0.16
N TRP A 75 3.60 6.43 -0.34
CA TRP A 75 2.61 6.07 0.66
C TRP A 75 2.32 4.59 0.56
N THR A 76 2.37 3.84 1.65
CA THR A 76 2.08 2.41 1.67
C THR A 76 1.36 2.03 2.95
N LEU A 77 0.35 1.17 2.82
CA LEU A 77 -0.30 0.48 3.92
C LEU A 77 -0.20 -1.02 3.69
N PHE A 78 0.35 -1.74 4.63
CA PHE A 78 0.37 -3.20 4.67
C PHE A 78 -0.62 -3.71 5.69
N ARG A 79 -1.26 -4.82 5.35
CA ARG A 79 -1.99 -5.68 6.28
C ARG A 79 -1.31 -7.03 6.37
N SER A 80 -1.10 -7.50 7.57
CA SER A 80 -0.63 -8.87 7.84
C SER A 80 -1.56 -9.57 8.82
N SER A 81 -1.90 -10.82 8.54
CA SER A 81 -2.67 -11.68 9.44
C SER A 81 -1.73 -12.62 10.19
N ASN A 82 -1.85 -12.67 11.51
CA ASN A 82 -0.99 -13.50 12.38
C ASN A 82 -1.55 -14.90 12.67
N ASN A 83 -2.80 -15.19 12.26
CA ASN A 83 -3.40 -16.49 12.53
C ASN A 83 -4.38 -16.90 11.42
N PRO A 84 -4.04 -17.90 10.60
CA PRO A 84 -4.90 -18.40 9.53
C PRO A 84 -6.11 -19.19 10.01
N HIS A 85 -6.10 -19.68 11.26
CA HIS A 85 -7.12 -20.59 11.76
C HIS A 85 -8.31 -19.93 12.43
N GLN A 86 -8.34 -18.61 12.57
CA GLN A 86 -9.47 -17.88 13.18
C GLN A 86 -10.62 -17.65 12.17
N LYS A 87 -10.88 -18.67 11.32
CA LYS A 87 -11.85 -18.63 10.21
C LYS A 87 -13.30 -18.43 10.61
N THR A 88 -13.67 -18.53 11.90
CA THR A 88 -15.09 -18.83 12.22
C THR A 88 -15.85 -17.74 12.93
N LYS A 89 -15.22 -16.74 13.51
CA LYS A 89 -15.95 -15.70 14.26
C LYS A 89 -15.89 -14.31 13.63
N GLU A 90 -14.83 -13.98 12.94
CA GLU A 90 -14.61 -12.64 12.36
C GLU A 90 -15.45 -12.39 11.09
N TYR A 91 -15.87 -13.46 10.39
CA TYR A 91 -16.73 -13.40 9.19
C TYR A 91 -18.19 -12.99 9.49
N LEU A 92 -18.62 -13.12 10.74
CA LEU A 92 -20.00 -12.83 11.17
C LEU A 92 -20.10 -11.52 11.95
N MET A 93 -18.98 -10.83 12.17
CA MET A 93 -18.96 -9.56 12.89
C MET A 93 -18.99 -8.42 11.87
N GLU A 94 -20.02 -7.61 11.95
CA GLU A 94 -20.16 -6.38 11.16
C GLU A 94 -18.98 -5.43 11.40
N GLU A 95 -18.69 -4.56 10.45
CA GLU A 95 -17.55 -3.59 10.44
C GLU A 95 -17.43 -2.71 11.70
N ASN A 96 -18.39 -2.76 12.61
CA ASN A 96 -18.46 -1.95 13.83
C ASN A 96 -18.01 -2.66 15.11
N ASP A 97 -17.59 -3.94 15.02
CA ASP A 97 -17.19 -4.65 16.23
C ASP A 97 -15.71 -4.42 16.52
N SER A 98 -15.42 -3.55 17.49
CA SER A 98 -14.10 -3.29 18.03
C SER A 98 -13.57 -4.51 18.78
N SER A 99 -13.11 -5.51 18.03
CA SER A 99 -12.57 -6.74 18.60
C SER A 99 -11.08 -6.55 18.94
N TRP A 100 -10.79 -6.46 20.23
CA TRP A 100 -9.44 -6.55 20.75
C TRP A 100 -8.75 -7.89 20.41
N ASN A 101 -9.49 -8.86 19.89
CA ASN A 101 -9.02 -10.17 19.47
C ASN A 101 -8.64 -10.24 18.00
N SER A 102 -8.59 -9.11 17.29
CA SER A 102 -8.16 -9.11 15.88
C SER A 102 -6.75 -9.68 15.74
N ASN A 103 -6.58 -10.59 14.79
CA ASN A 103 -5.30 -11.16 14.39
C ASN A 103 -4.60 -10.33 13.29
N GLN A 104 -5.19 -9.19 12.93
CA GLN A 104 -4.66 -8.32 11.88
C GLN A 104 -3.69 -7.29 12.48
N ILE A 105 -2.58 -7.08 11.78
CA ILE A 105 -1.62 -6.01 12.05
C ILE A 105 -1.52 -5.15 10.81
N TRP A 106 -1.50 -3.85 11.01
CA TRP A 106 -1.36 -2.85 9.97
C TRP A 106 -0.05 -2.10 10.14
N MET A 107 0.61 -1.83 9.02
CA MET A 107 1.87 -1.08 9.00
C MET A 107 1.81 -0.05 7.88
N GLY A 108 2.03 1.21 8.20
CA GLY A 108 2.09 2.31 7.26
C GLY A 108 3.53 2.77 7.04
N HIS A 109 3.93 2.97 5.80
CA HIS A 109 5.19 3.62 5.44
C HIS A 109 4.90 4.83 4.56
N ALA A 110 5.54 5.95 4.87
CA ALA A 110 5.50 7.16 4.06
C ALA A 110 6.89 7.73 3.91
N ALA A 111 7.19 8.27 2.73
CA ALA A 111 8.49 8.87 2.47
C ALA A 111 8.39 10.00 1.45
N VAL A 112 9.35 10.94 1.57
CA VAL A 112 9.66 11.96 0.58
C VAL A 112 11.15 11.87 0.24
N THR A 113 11.47 11.84 -1.04
CA THR A 113 12.86 11.78 -1.54
C THR A 113 13.10 12.95 -2.46
N THR A 114 14.17 13.68 -2.21
CA THR A 114 14.67 14.75 -3.09
C THR A 114 15.99 14.32 -3.73
N GLY A 115 16.61 15.17 -4.54
CA GLY A 115 17.94 14.91 -5.08
C GLY A 115 19.05 14.79 -4.04
N THR A 116 18.83 15.26 -2.81
CA THR A 116 19.84 15.35 -1.74
C THR A 116 19.44 14.72 -0.43
N SER A 117 18.16 14.38 -0.22
CA SER A 117 17.65 13.89 1.06
C SER A 117 16.56 12.83 0.88
N HIS A 118 16.42 12.00 1.91
CA HIS A 118 15.35 11.02 2.03
C HIS A 118 14.76 11.10 3.44
N HIS A 119 13.48 11.41 3.51
CA HIS A 119 12.71 11.52 4.75
C HIS A 119 11.68 10.41 4.77
N PHE A 120 11.59 9.68 5.88
CA PHE A 120 10.63 8.60 6.02
C PHE A 120 10.00 8.57 7.41
N SER A 121 8.85 7.93 7.48
CA SER A 121 8.15 7.65 8.74
C SER A 121 7.39 6.35 8.61
N GLU A 122 7.18 5.68 9.74
CA GLU A 122 6.42 4.44 9.81
C GLU A 122 5.41 4.48 10.96
N LYS A 123 4.32 3.74 10.80
CA LYS A 123 3.27 3.57 11.81
C LYS A 123 2.89 2.11 11.91
N LEU A 124 2.53 1.69 13.11
CA LEU A 124 1.99 0.36 13.40
C LEU A 124 0.65 0.49 14.10
N ALA A 125 -0.31 -0.32 13.70
CA ALA A 125 -1.61 -0.38 14.33
C ALA A 125 -2.10 -1.83 14.41
N ARG A 126 -2.86 -2.11 15.47
CA ARG A 126 -3.57 -3.37 15.61
C ARG A 126 -4.92 -3.29 14.89
N GLY A 127 -5.31 -4.37 14.22
CA GLY A 127 -6.65 -4.49 13.66
C GLY A 127 -7.76 -4.49 14.71
N GLY A 128 -8.99 -4.20 14.31
CA GLY A 128 -10.17 -4.20 15.17
C GLY A 128 -10.32 -2.99 16.10
N THR A 129 -9.40 -2.03 16.06
CA THR A 129 -9.42 -0.82 16.91
C THR A 129 -9.94 0.42 16.18
N GLY A 130 -10.13 0.33 14.85
CA GLY A 130 -10.48 1.49 14.01
C GLY A 130 -9.29 2.42 13.69
N GLN A 131 -8.10 2.17 14.28
CA GLN A 131 -6.91 2.97 14.06
C GLN A 131 -6.36 2.82 12.62
N ALA A 132 -6.52 1.65 12.01
CA ALA A 132 -6.15 1.38 10.63
C ALA A 132 -7.17 0.46 9.95
N GLY A 133 -7.25 0.54 8.63
CA GLY A 133 -8.13 -0.32 7.85
C GLY A 133 -8.24 0.07 6.39
N VAL A 134 -9.06 -0.69 5.67
CA VAL A 134 -9.45 -0.41 4.29
C VAL A 134 -10.94 -0.67 4.14
N ARG A 135 -11.65 0.21 3.45
CA ARG A 135 -13.07 0.05 3.06
C ARG A 135 -13.27 0.41 1.60
N ILE A 136 -14.24 -0.24 0.95
CA ILE A 136 -14.56 -0.07 -0.47
C ILE A 136 -15.50 1.12 -0.67
N ASN A 137 -16.63 1.13 0.02
CA ASN A 137 -17.63 2.20 -0.08
C ASN A 137 -17.01 3.54 0.32
N ASN A 138 -16.94 4.49 -0.63
CA ASN A 138 -16.09 5.66 -0.50
C ASN A 138 -14.68 5.22 -0.15
N PHE A 139 -13.99 4.59 -1.10
CA PHE A 139 -12.70 3.95 -0.89
C PHE A 139 -11.80 4.75 0.06
N SER A 140 -11.30 4.06 1.07
CA SER A 140 -10.34 4.63 2.01
C SER A 140 -9.47 3.52 2.60
N ALA A 141 -8.15 3.71 2.50
CA ALA A 141 -7.13 2.96 3.22
C ALA A 141 -6.46 3.94 4.18
N TRP A 142 -6.37 3.61 5.48
CA TRP A 142 -5.87 4.57 6.48
C TRP A 142 -5.08 3.89 7.60
N ILE A 143 -4.21 4.67 8.21
CA ILE A 143 -3.57 4.39 9.49
C ILE A 143 -3.36 5.71 10.23
N ASP A 144 -4.02 5.89 11.39
CA ASP A 144 -4.14 7.14 12.11
C ASP A 144 -4.65 8.29 11.21
N ASP A 145 -3.81 9.32 11.03
CA ASP A 145 -4.06 10.52 10.21
C ASP A 145 -3.53 10.40 8.76
N TRP A 146 -2.92 9.27 8.39
CA TRP A 146 -2.52 8.98 7.01
C TRP A 146 -3.65 8.31 6.26
N PHE A 147 -3.88 8.72 5.02
CA PHE A 147 -4.93 8.11 4.21
C PHE A 147 -4.60 8.08 2.72
N PHE A 148 -5.17 7.11 2.06
CA PHE A 148 -5.33 6.98 0.63
C PHE A 148 -6.80 6.75 0.37
N SER A 149 -7.51 7.72 -0.21
CA SER A 149 -8.97 7.70 -0.29
C SER A 149 -9.50 8.35 -1.56
N GLY A 150 -10.73 8.08 -1.90
CA GLY A 150 -11.41 8.71 -3.01
C GLY A 150 -12.63 7.96 -3.50
N LYS A 151 -12.93 8.09 -4.79
CA LYS A 151 -14.05 7.40 -5.42
C LYS A 151 -13.77 5.91 -5.57
N GLU A 152 -14.81 5.11 -5.52
CA GLU A 152 -14.75 3.65 -5.69
C GLU A 152 -14.17 3.22 -7.04
N ASP A 153 -14.44 4.01 -8.08
CA ASP A 153 -13.93 3.78 -9.44
C ASP A 153 -12.47 4.22 -9.66
N TRP A 154 -11.83 4.72 -8.61
CA TRP A 154 -10.45 5.23 -8.60
C TRP A 154 -10.16 6.33 -9.64
N THR A 155 -11.18 7.02 -10.15
CA THR A 155 -10.97 8.13 -11.08
C THR A 155 -10.33 9.33 -10.42
N LYS A 156 -10.65 9.57 -9.13
CA LYS A 156 -10.08 10.66 -8.31
C LYS A 156 -9.79 10.16 -6.93
N LEU A 157 -8.53 10.23 -6.55
CA LEU A 157 -8.01 9.77 -5.28
C LEU A 157 -7.19 10.88 -4.62
N LYS A 158 -6.95 10.72 -3.32
CA LYS A 158 -6.10 11.60 -2.51
C LYS A 158 -5.22 10.76 -1.63
N ILE A 159 -3.98 11.18 -1.46
CA ILE A 159 -3.11 10.65 -0.42
C ILE A 159 -2.66 11.75 0.53
N LYS A 160 -2.50 11.39 1.79
CA LYS A 160 -1.90 12.25 2.81
C LYS A 160 -1.05 11.43 3.74
N ALA A 161 0.13 11.96 4.08
CA ALA A 161 0.92 11.47 5.21
C ALA A 161 1.75 12.59 5.81
N LYS A 162 2.16 12.37 7.08
CA LYS A 162 3.00 13.28 7.84
C LYS A 162 4.02 12.49 8.65
N GLY A 163 5.29 12.85 8.50
CA GLY A 163 6.39 12.35 9.31
C GLY A 163 6.90 13.42 10.28
N GLY A 164 8.06 13.16 10.89
CA GLY A 164 8.68 14.09 11.84
C GLY A 164 9.03 15.45 11.22
N ASN A 165 9.52 15.44 9.98
CA ASN A 165 9.99 16.63 9.27
C ASN A 165 9.48 16.74 7.83
N PHE A 166 8.45 15.98 7.47
CA PHE A 166 7.76 16.12 6.19
C PHE A 166 6.25 15.96 6.35
N GLU A 167 5.52 16.58 5.45
CA GLU A 167 4.09 16.36 5.24
C GLU A 167 3.79 16.49 3.75
N TYR A 168 2.85 15.72 3.24
CA TYR A 168 2.36 15.88 1.89
C TYR A 168 0.87 15.55 1.78
N TRP A 169 0.22 16.16 0.79
CA TRP A 169 -1.08 15.75 0.28
C TRP A 169 -1.09 15.89 -1.24
N LEU A 170 -1.53 14.84 -1.91
CA LEU A 170 -1.64 14.81 -3.36
C LEU A 170 -3.06 14.45 -3.78
N ASP A 171 -3.57 15.17 -4.75
CA ASP A 171 -4.72 14.81 -5.57
C ASP A 171 -4.22 13.99 -6.76
N LEU A 172 -4.85 12.84 -6.99
CA LEU A 172 -4.51 11.91 -8.05
C LEU A 172 -5.70 11.79 -8.99
N GLU A 173 -5.51 12.00 -10.27
CA GLU A 173 -6.52 11.82 -11.31
C GLU A 173 -6.07 10.77 -12.30
N THR A 174 -6.89 9.72 -12.48
CA THR A 174 -6.60 8.62 -13.38
C THR A 174 -6.60 9.09 -14.84
N SER A 175 -5.61 8.66 -15.60
CA SER A 175 -5.45 8.99 -17.02
C SER A 175 -5.30 7.77 -17.95
N GLY A 176 -5.47 6.55 -17.43
CA GLY A 176 -5.32 5.31 -18.21
C GLY A 176 -5.90 4.10 -17.48
N PRO A 177 -5.78 2.90 -18.06
CA PRO A 177 -6.38 1.69 -17.53
C PRO A 177 -5.63 1.11 -16.33
N ILE A 178 -6.32 0.24 -15.58
CA ILE A 178 -5.71 -0.69 -14.64
C ILE A 178 -4.93 -1.76 -15.42
N ILE A 179 -3.77 -2.14 -14.92
CA ILE A 179 -2.90 -3.18 -15.48
C ILE A 179 -2.87 -4.38 -14.54
N LEU A 180 -3.31 -5.53 -15.02
CA LEU A 180 -3.19 -6.80 -14.32
C LEU A 180 -1.81 -7.40 -14.57
N HIS A 181 -1.05 -7.70 -13.50
CA HIS A 181 0.30 -8.25 -13.61
C HIS A 181 0.32 -9.77 -13.72
N GLY A 182 1.30 -10.31 -14.45
CA GLY A 182 1.45 -11.75 -14.63
C GLY A 182 0.35 -12.34 -15.52
N ASP A 183 -0.23 -13.44 -15.10
CA ASP A 183 -1.32 -14.11 -15.84
C ASP A 183 -2.68 -13.61 -15.30
N ASN A 184 -3.23 -12.57 -15.93
CA ASN A 184 -4.48 -11.92 -15.55
C ASN A 184 -4.54 -11.53 -14.06
N GLY A 185 -3.44 -11.00 -13.52
CA GLY A 185 -3.34 -10.63 -12.10
C GLY A 185 -2.67 -11.68 -11.22
N TYR A 186 -2.51 -12.92 -11.69
CA TYR A 186 -1.77 -13.94 -10.97
C TYR A 186 -0.27 -13.76 -11.17
N SER A 187 0.40 -13.19 -10.18
CA SER A 187 1.81 -12.83 -10.24
C SER A 187 2.64 -13.75 -9.35
N VAL A 188 3.48 -14.60 -9.96
CA VAL A 188 4.43 -15.47 -9.24
C VAL A 188 5.58 -14.62 -8.69
N LYS A 189 5.90 -14.78 -7.42
CA LYS A 189 6.90 -13.99 -6.70
C LYS A 189 8.19 -14.76 -6.41
N THR A 190 8.10 -16.08 -6.23
CA THR A 190 9.27 -16.92 -5.92
C THR A 190 9.29 -18.17 -6.78
N HIS A 191 10.44 -18.82 -6.84
CA HIS A 191 10.60 -20.12 -7.53
C HIS A 191 9.79 -21.24 -6.87
N GLU A 192 9.49 -21.13 -5.58
CA GLU A 192 8.65 -22.07 -4.84
C GLU A 192 7.15 -21.90 -5.16
N GLY A 193 6.80 -20.94 -6.02
CA GLY A 193 5.43 -20.75 -6.48
C GLY A 193 4.59 -19.81 -5.61
N HIS A 194 5.19 -19.09 -4.64
CA HIS A 194 4.47 -18.04 -3.93
C HIS A 194 3.96 -17.00 -4.93
N SER A 195 2.71 -16.62 -4.82
CA SER A 195 2.02 -15.75 -5.77
C SER A 195 1.15 -14.73 -5.07
N SER A 196 0.85 -13.65 -5.77
CA SER A 196 -0.07 -12.60 -5.32
C SER A 196 -1.09 -12.31 -6.39
N ALA A 197 -2.31 -11.97 -6.00
CA ALA A 197 -3.22 -11.19 -6.83
C ALA A 197 -2.63 -9.78 -6.93
N TYR A 198 -2.24 -9.36 -8.15
CA TYR A 198 -1.50 -8.12 -8.30
C TYR A 198 -1.95 -7.33 -9.53
N TYR A 199 -2.36 -6.11 -9.27
CA TYR A 199 -2.68 -5.13 -10.29
C TYR A 199 -2.07 -3.76 -9.94
N SER A 200 -1.99 -2.88 -10.91
CA SER A 200 -1.56 -1.49 -10.74
C SER A 200 -2.45 -0.56 -11.54
N GLN A 201 -2.62 0.65 -11.04
CA GLN A 201 -3.09 1.80 -11.79
C GLN A 201 -1.92 2.78 -11.96
N PRO A 202 -1.10 2.62 -13.03
CA PRO A 202 0.14 3.40 -13.16
C PRO A 202 -0.06 4.79 -13.78
N PHE A 203 -1.27 5.08 -14.27
CA PHE A 203 -1.53 6.29 -15.07
C PHE A 203 -2.30 7.31 -14.25
N PHE A 204 -1.60 8.01 -13.35
CA PHE A 204 -2.14 9.14 -12.62
C PHE A 204 -1.46 10.45 -13.00
N ARG A 205 -2.24 11.53 -13.02
CA ARG A 205 -1.72 12.88 -12.84
C ARG A 205 -1.81 13.20 -11.35
N ALA A 206 -0.72 13.69 -10.80
CA ALA A 206 -0.62 14.04 -9.39
C ALA A 206 -0.36 15.55 -9.26
N ASN A 207 -1.11 16.21 -8.39
CA ASN A 207 -0.88 17.60 -7.99
C ASN A 207 -1.09 17.71 -6.49
N GLY A 208 -0.38 18.63 -5.83
CA GLY A 208 -0.54 18.84 -4.40
C GLY A 208 0.64 19.58 -3.81
N GLU A 209 0.85 19.39 -2.54
CA GLU A 209 1.92 20.05 -1.80
C GLU A 209 2.77 19.04 -1.05
N VAL A 210 4.06 19.33 -0.98
CA VAL A 210 5.04 18.58 -0.19
C VAL A 210 5.81 19.58 0.66
N ILE A 211 5.78 19.40 1.96
CA ILE A 211 6.46 20.23 2.95
C ILE A 211 7.63 19.43 3.53
N ILE A 212 8.82 19.99 3.52
CA ILE A 212 10.01 19.41 4.14
C ILE A 212 10.65 20.47 5.05
N ASP A 213 10.89 20.11 6.32
CA ASP A 213 11.47 21.03 7.33
C ASP A 213 10.72 22.37 7.42
N GLY A 214 9.39 22.35 7.21
CA GLY A 214 8.53 23.53 7.23
C GLY A 214 8.53 24.38 5.95
N ASN A 215 9.25 23.99 4.91
CA ASN A 215 9.27 24.64 3.60
C ASN A 215 8.39 23.87 2.61
N VAL A 216 7.59 24.62 1.82
CA VAL A 216 6.77 24.10 0.73
C VAL A 216 7.60 23.99 -0.54
#